data_003f01b711292cdf5e7e09e13babe3d7
#
_entry.id   003f01b711292cdf5e7e09e13babe3d7
#
_cell.length_a   1.000
_cell.length_b   1.000
_cell.length_c   1.000
_cell.angle_alpha   90.00
_cell.angle_beta   90.00
_cell.angle_gamma   90.00
#
_symmetry.space_group_name_H-M   'P 1'
#
loop_
_entity.id
_entity.type
_entity.pdbx_description
1 polymer ?
#
loop_
_entity_poly.entity_id
_entity_poly.type
_entity_poly.pdbx_seq_one_letter_code
_entity_poly.pdbx_strand_id
1 'polypeptide(L)'
;MNTPKPSILIIDDDESIRKVLTEILTGEGYNVESAATGKEATEKAEAKLFNIALIDIKLPDTTGVNLLTKIKETKPKMRKIIITGYPSLQNAVEALNKGADAYIMKPLNMDKILATVKEQLQKQIEEQEMTEKQLIQYIETRAKQIELHKENKP
;
A
#
# COMPACT_ATOMS: atom_id res chain seq x y z
N MET A 1 -13.74 -21.07 -4.17
CA MET A 1 -12.32 -20.90 -3.86
C MET A 1 -12.10 -19.65 -3.02
N ASN A 2 -11.36 -19.81 -1.93
CA ASN A 2 -11.14 -18.73 -0.99
C ASN A 2 -9.95 -17.89 -1.43
N THR A 3 -10.22 -16.74 -2.06
CA THR A 3 -9.20 -15.71 -2.22
C THR A 3 -8.88 -15.14 -0.85
N PRO A 4 -7.59 -14.98 -0.49
CA PRO A 4 -7.23 -14.32 0.77
C PRO A 4 -7.84 -12.91 0.80
N LYS A 5 -8.39 -12.53 1.95
CA LYS A 5 -8.89 -11.17 2.15
C LYS A 5 -7.71 -10.20 2.17
N PRO A 6 -7.83 -9.05 1.50
CA PRO A 6 -6.79 -8.03 1.60
C PRO A 6 -6.59 -7.57 3.05
N SER A 7 -5.36 -7.30 3.42
CA SER A 7 -4.99 -6.84 4.76
C SER A 7 -4.66 -5.35 4.73
N ILE A 8 -5.21 -4.63 5.70
CA ILE A 8 -5.06 -3.18 5.83
C ILE A 8 -4.48 -2.85 7.21
N LEU A 9 -3.46 -2.00 7.23
CA LEU A 9 -2.88 -1.46 8.46
C LEU A 9 -3.30 0.00 8.61
N ILE A 10 -3.96 0.32 9.73
CA ILE A 10 -4.37 1.68 10.06
C ILE A 10 -3.35 2.25 11.04
N ILE A 11 -2.76 3.41 10.70
CA ILE A 11 -1.74 4.07 11.53
C ILE A 11 -2.23 5.46 11.88
N ASP A 12 -2.73 5.62 13.10
CA ASP A 12 -3.28 6.88 13.61
C ASP A 12 -3.23 6.83 15.13
N ASP A 13 -2.81 7.91 15.78
CA ASP A 13 -2.73 7.97 17.23
C ASP A 13 -4.10 8.20 17.91
N ASP A 14 -5.12 8.57 17.15
CA ASP A 14 -6.48 8.75 17.65
C ASP A 14 -7.19 7.41 17.74
N GLU A 15 -7.47 6.96 18.95
CA GLU A 15 -8.15 5.68 19.21
C GLU A 15 -9.53 5.62 18.55
N SER A 16 -10.28 6.72 18.58
CA SER A 16 -11.62 6.77 17.99
C SER A 16 -11.57 6.57 16.47
N ILE A 17 -10.59 7.17 15.82
CA ILE A 17 -10.39 7.00 14.37
C ILE A 17 -10.00 5.56 14.05
N ARG A 18 -9.05 4.98 14.79
CA ARG A 18 -8.66 3.58 14.59
C ARG A 18 -9.86 2.64 14.73
N LYS A 19 -10.68 2.87 15.75
CA LYS A 19 -11.87 2.05 16.02
C LYS A 19 -12.89 2.14 14.90
N VAL A 20 -13.24 3.34 14.47
CA VAL A 20 -14.22 3.56 13.39
C VAL A 20 -13.74 2.95 12.08
N LEU A 21 -12.50 3.21 11.70
CA LEU A 21 -11.94 2.66 10.46
C LEU A 21 -11.85 1.13 10.51
N THR A 22 -11.47 0.58 11.66
CA THR A 22 -11.41 -0.88 11.84
C THR A 22 -12.79 -1.51 11.65
N GLU A 23 -13.83 -0.96 12.26
CA GLU A 23 -15.19 -1.47 12.14
C GLU A 23 -15.69 -1.43 10.69
N ILE A 24 -15.49 -0.32 10.01
CA ILE A 24 -15.98 -0.12 8.64
C ILE A 24 -15.24 -1.02 7.66
N LEU A 25 -13.92 -1.06 7.73
CA LEU A 25 -13.12 -1.86 6.81
C LEU A 25 -13.29 -3.36 7.06
N THR A 26 -13.42 -3.77 8.31
CA THR A 26 -13.75 -5.15 8.65
C THR A 26 -15.13 -5.55 8.10
N GLY A 27 -16.10 -4.64 8.19
CA GLY A 27 -17.44 -4.84 7.62
C GLY A 27 -17.44 -5.02 6.11
N GLU A 28 -16.46 -4.45 5.41
CA GLU A 28 -16.28 -4.62 3.96
C GLU A 28 -15.53 -5.90 3.59
N GLY A 29 -15.12 -6.68 4.56
CA GLY A 29 -14.47 -7.96 4.32
C GLY A 29 -12.95 -7.93 4.34
N TYR A 30 -12.33 -6.85 4.79
CA TYR A 30 -10.88 -6.75 4.91
C TYR A 30 -10.36 -7.28 6.24
N ASN A 31 -9.13 -7.79 6.26
CA ASN A 31 -8.41 -8.05 7.49
C ASN A 31 -7.75 -6.75 7.94
N VAL A 32 -8.02 -6.30 9.16
CA VAL A 32 -7.59 -4.99 9.63
C VAL A 32 -6.77 -5.11 10.90
N GLU A 33 -5.64 -4.46 10.92
CA GLU A 33 -4.86 -4.21 12.14
C GLU A 33 -4.61 -2.72 12.26
N SER A 34 -4.31 -2.25 13.46
CA SER A 34 -4.03 -0.84 13.70
C SER A 34 -2.80 -0.63 14.56
N ALA A 35 -2.21 0.54 14.42
CA ALA A 35 -1.05 0.98 15.18
C ALA A 35 -1.25 2.44 15.60
N ALA A 36 -0.87 2.77 16.82
CA ALA A 36 -0.97 4.12 17.37
C ALA A 36 0.30 4.95 17.14
N THR A 37 1.41 4.31 16.78
CA THR A 37 2.71 4.95 16.61
C THR A 37 3.42 4.41 15.37
N GLY A 38 4.39 5.16 14.88
CA GLY A 38 5.25 4.71 13.77
C GLY A 38 6.05 3.46 14.11
N LYS A 39 6.53 3.36 15.35
CA LYS A 39 7.26 2.19 15.83
C LYS A 39 6.40 0.92 15.77
N GLU A 40 5.19 0.98 16.33
CA GLU A 40 4.24 -0.13 16.29
C GLU A 40 3.90 -0.53 14.85
N ALA A 41 3.68 0.47 13.98
CA ALA A 41 3.39 0.26 12.56
C ALA A 41 4.53 -0.48 11.86
N THR A 42 5.77 -0.05 12.08
CA THR A 42 6.95 -0.68 11.51
C THR A 42 7.10 -2.13 11.96
N GLU A 43 6.90 -2.39 13.25
CA GLU A 43 6.96 -3.74 13.81
C GLU A 43 5.89 -4.66 13.18
N LYS A 44 4.66 -4.17 13.05
CA LYS A 44 3.58 -4.95 12.43
C LYS A 44 3.83 -5.20 10.95
N ALA A 45 4.34 -4.22 10.24
CA ALA A 45 4.65 -4.35 8.81
C ALA A 45 5.81 -5.32 8.56
N GLU A 46 6.74 -5.47 9.50
CA GLU A 46 7.79 -6.48 9.39
C GLU A 46 7.29 -7.89 9.68
N ALA A 47 6.30 -8.02 10.56
CA ALA A 47 5.77 -9.32 10.97
C ALA A 47 4.74 -9.90 10.00
N LYS A 48 4.08 -9.06 9.19
CA LYS A 48 2.97 -9.47 8.33
C LYS A 48 2.92 -8.61 7.07
N LEU A 49 2.44 -9.21 5.97
CA LEU A 49 2.19 -8.47 4.72
C LEU A 49 0.85 -7.74 4.78
N PHE A 50 0.87 -6.47 4.44
CA PHE A 50 -0.33 -5.66 4.27
C PHE A 50 -0.44 -5.18 2.83
N ASN A 51 -1.63 -5.20 2.28
CA ASN A 51 -1.91 -4.67 0.94
C ASN A 51 -1.94 -3.15 0.95
N ILE A 52 -2.50 -2.57 2.01
CA ILE A 52 -2.70 -1.13 2.15
C ILE A 52 -2.31 -0.67 3.55
N ALA A 53 -1.71 0.50 3.64
CA ALA A 53 -1.54 1.25 4.88
C ALA A 53 -2.28 2.58 4.78
N LEU A 54 -3.10 2.89 5.79
CA LEU A 54 -3.74 4.19 5.97
C LEU A 54 -2.94 4.93 7.04
N ILE A 55 -2.30 6.03 6.69
CA ILE A 55 -1.27 6.66 7.53
C ILE A 55 -1.61 8.11 7.83
N ASP A 56 -1.73 8.45 9.12
CA ASP A 56 -1.84 9.85 9.55
C ASP A 56 -0.47 10.53 9.46
N ILE A 57 -0.46 11.80 9.07
CA ILE A 57 0.76 12.61 9.02
C ILE A 57 1.34 12.85 10.40
N LYS A 58 0.50 13.15 11.39
CA LYS A 58 0.95 13.41 12.76
C LYS A 58 0.88 12.19 13.63
N LEU A 59 2.04 11.66 13.99
CA LEU A 59 2.17 10.56 14.93
C LEU A 59 3.02 11.02 16.12
N PRO A 60 2.90 10.38 17.32
CA PRO A 60 3.63 10.84 18.50
C PRO A 60 5.15 10.72 18.39
N ASP A 61 5.64 9.74 17.64
CA ASP A 61 7.07 9.40 17.54
C ASP A 61 7.70 9.75 16.19
N THR A 62 6.91 10.03 15.17
CA THR A 62 7.40 10.36 13.83
C THR A 62 6.31 11.05 13.03
N THR A 63 6.60 11.45 11.79
CA THR A 63 5.58 11.89 10.86
C THR A 63 5.18 10.75 9.93
N GLY A 64 3.95 10.79 9.42
CA GLY A 64 3.51 9.83 8.42
C GLY A 64 4.35 9.89 7.15
N VAL A 65 4.83 11.08 6.79
CA VAL A 65 5.70 11.27 5.63
C VAL A 65 7.05 10.57 5.81
N ASN A 66 7.66 10.68 6.99
CA ASN A 66 8.89 9.94 7.30
C ASN A 66 8.65 8.43 7.32
N LEU A 67 7.49 8.01 7.81
CA LEU A 67 7.13 6.60 7.89
C LEU A 67 7.02 5.96 6.51
N LEU A 68 6.61 6.71 5.49
CA LEU A 68 6.53 6.21 4.11
C LEU A 68 7.81 5.55 3.62
N THR A 69 8.96 6.08 4.02
CA THR A 69 10.26 5.55 3.60
C THR A 69 10.82 4.50 4.56
N LYS A 70 10.29 4.41 5.78
CA LYS A 70 10.77 3.47 6.80
C LYS A 70 10.03 2.14 6.78
N ILE A 71 8.79 2.11 6.31
CA ILE A 71 8.04 0.86 6.21
C ILE A 71 8.69 -0.03 5.16
N LYS A 72 8.85 -1.30 5.50
CA LYS A 72 9.45 -2.30 4.62
C LYS A 72 8.71 -2.40 3.30
N GLU A 73 9.45 -2.36 2.19
CA GLU A 73 8.88 -2.64 0.87
C GLU A 73 8.57 -4.12 0.73
N THR A 74 7.42 -4.39 0.13
CA THR A 74 6.90 -5.75 -0.02
C THR A 74 6.56 -6.05 -1.48
N LYS A 75 6.31 -7.32 -1.77
CA LYS A 75 5.76 -7.78 -3.05
C LYS A 75 4.50 -8.59 -2.77
N PRO A 76 3.33 -8.18 -3.23
CA PRO A 76 3.08 -6.95 -4.00
C PRO A 76 3.39 -5.70 -3.16
N LYS A 77 3.74 -4.62 -3.86
CA LYS A 77 4.10 -3.36 -3.20
C LYS A 77 2.90 -2.81 -2.41
N MET A 78 3.10 -2.59 -1.12
CA MET A 78 2.09 -1.99 -0.25
C MET A 78 1.67 -0.62 -0.78
N ARG A 79 0.38 -0.40 -0.92
CA ARG A 79 -0.19 0.89 -1.29
C ARG A 79 -0.35 1.74 -0.04
N LYS A 80 0.12 2.97 -0.08
CA LYS A 80 0.19 3.86 1.07
C LYS A 80 -0.72 5.06 0.85
N ILE A 81 -1.71 5.20 1.72
CA ILE A 81 -2.71 6.27 1.65
C ILE A 81 -2.53 7.16 2.87
N ILE A 82 -2.21 8.44 2.65
CA ILE A 82 -2.13 9.42 3.72
C ILE A 82 -3.53 9.94 4.03
N ILE A 83 -3.89 9.96 5.32
CA ILE A 83 -5.14 10.55 5.81
C ILE A 83 -4.77 11.59 6.87
N THR A 84 -5.13 12.84 6.66
CA THR A 84 -4.68 13.91 7.56
C THR A 84 -5.72 15.00 7.82
N GLY A 85 -5.76 15.48 9.08
CA GLY A 85 -6.47 16.69 9.47
C GLY A 85 -5.64 17.96 9.29
N TYR A 86 -4.38 17.83 8.87
CA TYR A 86 -3.46 18.96 8.69
C TYR A 86 -3.00 19.05 7.23
N PRO A 87 -3.95 19.25 6.28
CA PRO A 87 -3.58 19.30 4.87
C PRO A 87 -2.80 20.57 4.54
N SER A 88 -1.76 20.43 3.75
CA SER A 88 -1.07 21.54 3.12
C SER A 88 -0.52 21.07 1.79
N LEU A 89 -0.33 22.01 0.86
CA LEU A 89 0.27 21.68 -0.44
C LEU A 89 1.67 21.07 -0.25
N GLN A 90 2.45 21.63 0.65
CA GLN A 90 3.80 21.15 0.96
C GLN A 90 3.78 19.71 1.46
N ASN A 91 2.91 19.39 2.42
CA ASN A 91 2.77 18.03 2.94
C ASN A 91 2.33 17.04 1.86
N ALA A 92 1.39 17.44 1.01
CA ALA A 92 0.90 16.60 -0.07
C ALA A 92 1.99 16.29 -1.10
N VAL A 93 2.74 17.31 -1.53
CA VAL A 93 3.84 17.15 -2.49
C VAL A 93 4.94 16.25 -1.89
N GLU A 94 5.32 16.50 -0.66
CA GLU A 94 6.33 15.70 0.03
C GLU A 94 5.89 14.24 0.17
N ALA A 95 4.64 14.00 0.55
CA ALA A 95 4.10 12.66 0.67
C ALA A 95 4.13 11.90 -0.66
N LEU A 96 3.69 12.54 -1.74
CA LEU A 96 3.72 11.93 -3.06
C LEU A 96 5.15 11.62 -3.51
N ASN A 97 6.08 12.53 -3.27
CA ASN A 97 7.49 12.33 -3.61
C ASN A 97 8.14 11.18 -2.81
N LYS A 98 7.64 10.91 -1.61
CA LYS A 98 8.15 9.83 -0.74
C LYS A 98 7.37 8.52 -0.88
N GLY A 99 6.48 8.43 -1.83
CA GLY A 99 5.84 7.17 -2.19
C GLY A 99 4.40 6.99 -1.71
N ALA A 100 3.70 8.06 -1.31
CA ALA A 100 2.27 7.98 -1.08
C ALA A 100 1.54 7.76 -2.40
N ASP A 101 0.60 6.84 -2.40
CA ASP A 101 -0.21 6.51 -3.58
C ASP A 101 -1.51 7.30 -3.62
N ALA A 102 -1.98 7.79 -2.48
CA ALA A 102 -3.17 8.64 -2.36
C ALA A 102 -3.08 9.52 -1.12
N TYR A 103 -3.88 10.58 -1.11
CA TYR A 103 -3.89 11.58 -0.05
C TYR A 103 -5.33 11.98 0.22
N ILE A 104 -5.81 11.76 1.43
CA ILE A 104 -7.19 12.07 1.85
C ILE A 104 -7.17 13.03 3.01
N MET A 105 -8.00 14.07 2.94
CA MET A 105 -8.16 15.05 4.02
C MET A 105 -9.27 14.63 4.98
N LYS A 106 -9.03 14.82 6.28
CA LYS A 106 -10.10 14.74 7.29
C LYS A 106 -11.01 15.97 7.16
N PRO A 107 -12.31 15.95 7.53
CA PRO A 107 -12.98 14.87 8.25
C PRO A 107 -13.21 13.63 7.38
N LEU A 108 -13.32 12.47 8.05
CA LEU A 108 -13.47 11.18 7.38
C LEU A 108 -14.79 11.12 6.61
N ASN A 109 -14.68 10.89 5.31
CA ASN A 109 -15.80 10.52 4.46
C ASN A 109 -15.66 9.03 4.14
N MET A 110 -16.54 8.20 4.68
CA MET A 110 -16.42 6.76 4.58
C MET A 110 -16.53 6.25 3.15
N ASP A 111 -17.44 6.83 2.36
CA ASP A 111 -17.58 6.45 0.95
C ASP A 111 -16.29 6.72 0.18
N LYS A 112 -15.65 7.84 0.44
CA LYS A 112 -14.38 8.21 -0.21
C LYS A 112 -13.25 7.28 0.23
N ILE A 113 -13.17 6.94 1.51
CA ILE A 113 -12.16 6.02 2.03
C ILE A 113 -12.32 4.64 1.39
N LEU A 114 -13.54 4.10 1.38
CA LEU A 114 -13.82 2.81 0.77
C LEU A 114 -13.53 2.79 -0.72
N ALA A 115 -13.91 3.84 -1.43
CA ALA A 115 -13.63 3.98 -2.86
C ALA A 115 -12.12 4.05 -3.13
N THR A 116 -11.37 4.80 -2.33
CA THR A 116 -9.92 4.93 -2.46
C THR A 116 -9.21 3.61 -2.16
N VAL A 117 -9.64 2.89 -1.12
CA VAL A 117 -9.10 1.56 -0.80
C VAL A 117 -9.32 0.60 -1.96
N LYS A 118 -10.53 0.53 -2.50
CA LYS A 118 -10.83 -0.32 -3.66
C LYS A 118 -9.98 0.04 -4.88
N GLU A 119 -9.86 1.33 -5.17
CA GLU A 119 -9.05 1.81 -6.29
C GLU A 119 -7.58 1.40 -6.13
N GLN A 120 -7.02 1.57 -4.95
CA GLN A 120 -5.63 1.23 -4.69
C GLN A 120 -5.39 -0.30 -4.71
N LEU A 121 -6.33 -1.09 -4.23
CA LEU A 121 -6.26 -2.54 -4.35
C LEU A 121 -6.29 -2.98 -5.80
N GLN A 122 -7.13 -2.37 -6.64
CA GLN A 122 -7.20 -2.67 -8.06
C GLN A 122 -5.90 -2.30 -8.77
N LYS A 123 -5.34 -1.15 -8.47
CA LYS A 123 -4.03 -0.73 -9.02
C LYS A 123 -2.90 -1.68 -8.61
N GLN A 124 -2.93 -2.19 -7.39
CA GLN A 124 -1.95 -3.16 -6.92
C GLN A 124 -2.02 -4.46 -7.73
N ILE A 125 -3.22 -4.95 -8.00
CA ILE A 125 -3.44 -6.15 -8.81
C ILE A 125 -2.94 -5.92 -10.24
N GLU A 126 -3.29 -4.80 -10.85
CA GLU A 126 -2.89 -4.45 -12.22
C GLU A 126 -1.37 -4.33 -12.35
N GLU A 127 -0.71 -3.72 -11.38
CA GLU A 127 0.74 -3.59 -11.35
C GLU A 127 1.42 -4.96 -11.26
N GLN A 128 0.89 -5.85 -10.43
CA GLN A 128 1.41 -7.21 -10.29
C GLN A 128 1.24 -8.02 -11.60
N GLU A 129 0.07 -7.94 -12.23
CA GLU A 129 -0.20 -8.60 -13.51
C GLU A 129 0.72 -8.09 -14.62
N MET A 130 0.94 -6.79 -14.67
CA MET A 130 1.85 -6.19 -15.65
C MET A 130 3.28 -6.67 -15.46
N THR A 131 3.74 -6.74 -14.22
CA THR A 131 5.08 -7.24 -13.88
C THR A 131 5.24 -8.70 -14.30
N GLU A 132 4.25 -9.55 -14.06
CA GLU A 132 4.25 -10.95 -14.48
C GLU A 132 4.31 -11.08 -16.00
N LYS A 133 3.51 -10.29 -16.73
CA LYS A 133 3.53 -10.28 -18.21
C LYS A 133 4.88 -9.86 -18.75
N GLN A 134 5.49 -8.84 -18.19
CA GLN A 134 6.81 -8.36 -18.58
C GLN A 134 7.88 -9.44 -18.37
N LEU A 135 7.81 -10.15 -17.24
CA LEU A 135 8.73 -11.24 -16.93
C LEU A 135 8.58 -12.40 -17.93
N ILE A 136 7.35 -12.81 -18.21
CA ILE A 136 7.07 -13.88 -19.18
C ILE A 136 7.61 -13.49 -20.56
N GLN A 137 7.35 -12.27 -21.02
CA GLN A 137 7.84 -11.77 -22.29
C GLN A 137 9.37 -11.76 -22.37
N TYR A 138 10.03 -11.35 -21.29
CA TYR A 138 11.48 -11.39 -21.21
C TYR A 138 12.01 -12.80 -21.34
N ILE A 139 11.43 -13.77 -20.63
CA ILE A 139 11.81 -15.18 -20.67
C ILE A 139 11.63 -15.74 -22.08
N GLU A 140 10.50 -15.50 -22.73
CA GLU A 140 10.22 -15.94 -24.09
C GLU A 140 11.23 -15.38 -25.10
N THR A 141 11.53 -14.10 -24.99
CA THR A 141 12.50 -13.41 -25.85
C THR A 141 13.90 -14.03 -25.68
N ARG A 142 14.32 -14.28 -24.44
CA ARG A 142 15.62 -14.92 -24.18
C ARG A 142 15.67 -16.35 -24.72
N ALA A 143 14.60 -17.12 -24.58
CA ALA A 143 14.52 -18.48 -25.12
C ALA A 143 14.66 -18.47 -26.62
N LYS A 144 13.98 -17.57 -27.34
CA LYS A 144 14.11 -17.42 -28.80
C LYS A 144 15.53 -17.07 -29.22
N GLN A 145 16.17 -16.17 -28.52
CA GLN A 145 17.57 -15.78 -28.80
C GLN A 145 18.52 -16.96 -28.65
N ILE A 146 18.32 -17.78 -27.64
CA ILE A 146 19.14 -18.99 -27.41
C ILE A 146 18.94 -19.98 -28.53
N GLU A 147 17.71 -20.26 -28.99
CA GLU A 147 17.41 -21.16 -30.09
C GLU A 147 18.05 -20.69 -31.39
N LEU A 148 17.89 -19.40 -31.73
CA LEU A 148 18.51 -18.81 -32.91
C LEU A 148 20.04 -18.93 -32.89
N HIS A 149 20.64 -18.74 -31.72
CA HIS A 149 22.10 -18.89 -31.56
C HIS A 149 22.54 -20.33 -31.78
N LYS A 150 21.78 -21.31 -31.31
CA LYS A 150 22.06 -22.75 -31.54
C LYS A 150 21.94 -23.12 -33.01
N GLU A 151 20.93 -22.62 -33.74
CA GLU A 151 20.74 -22.89 -35.17
C GLU A 151 21.84 -22.32 -36.02
N ASN A 152 22.48 -21.22 -35.60
CA ASN A 152 23.57 -20.58 -36.34
C ASN A 152 24.97 -21.06 -35.98
N LYS A 153 25.09 -22.07 -35.13
CA LYS A 153 26.40 -22.73 -34.88
C LYS A 153 26.76 -23.69 -36.00
N PRO A 154 27.97 -23.60 -36.53
CA PRO A 154 28.46 -24.58 -37.54
C PRO A 154 28.56 -25.98 -36.99
#